data_0be83da80c4da74a4c323e749f437cc4
#
_entry.id   0be83da80c4da74a4c323e749f437cc4
#
_cell.length_a   1.000
_cell.length_b   1.000
_cell.length_c   1.000
_cell.angle_alpha   90.00
_cell.angle_beta   90.00
_cell.angle_gamma   90.00
#
_symmetry.space_group_name_H-M   'P 1'
#
loop_
_entity.id
_entity.type
_entity.pdbx_description
1 polymer ?
#
loop_
_entity_poly.entity_id
_entity_poly.type
_entity_poly.pdbx_seq_one_letter_code
_entity_poly.pdbx_strand_id
1 'polypeptide(L)'
;MSEFLYKQIKEYLLQLIADNKYVSHYKLPSENQLAVKFNSSRITAKKAYTELQEEGYIYRIQGKGSFINQKKEDTKPQKSADFVCMLLPNIESDFVAALVAGVKTVLRENGYYQLLLIDNDQNLSQTNLIGSLVSLGVKGIIVFPNSFARYSKDLLLLAFNKFPIVFVDRTLHNFDVASVSSDHLAMGKKAVQHLIDRGCKNIGLITMPRDHGNSVSSRISGYEQAHMENNMLIKSSNILYLTKEMPDLKEQI
;
A
#
# COMPACT_ATOMS: atom_id res chain seq x y z
N MET A 1 30.64 -31.81 38.30
CA MET A 1 31.19 -32.08 36.95
C MET A 1 30.12 -32.29 35.89
N SER A 2 29.06 -33.04 36.12
CA SER A 2 27.96 -33.25 35.11
C SER A 2 27.14 -31.99 34.80
N GLU A 3 26.93 -31.10 35.75
CA GLU A 3 26.15 -29.85 35.55
C GLU A 3 26.90 -28.82 34.69
N PHE A 4 28.22 -28.79 34.77
CA PHE A 4 29.06 -27.95 33.94
C PHE A 4 29.03 -28.39 32.45
N LEU A 5 29.18 -29.69 32.22
CA LEU A 5 29.16 -30.27 30.87
C LEU A 5 27.76 -30.13 30.20
N TYR A 6 26.72 -30.25 30.98
CA TYR A 6 25.36 -30.01 30.47
C TYR A 6 25.17 -28.58 29.98
N LYS A 7 25.63 -27.56 30.73
CA LYS A 7 25.55 -26.15 30.29
C LYS A 7 26.35 -25.89 29.02
N GLN A 8 27.56 -26.45 28.94
CA GLN A 8 28.39 -26.35 27.73
C GLN A 8 27.70 -26.95 26.49
N ILE A 9 27.06 -28.12 26.65
CA ILE A 9 26.32 -28.75 25.56
C ILE A 9 25.13 -27.88 25.14
N LYS A 10 24.39 -27.32 26.09
CA LYS A 10 23.26 -26.44 25.84
C LYS A 10 23.69 -25.18 25.10
N GLU A 11 24.75 -24.51 25.54
CA GLU A 11 25.31 -23.32 24.89
C GLU A 11 25.77 -23.62 23.46
N TYR A 12 26.47 -24.73 23.24
CA TYR A 12 26.87 -25.15 21.90
C TYR A 12 25.67 -25.37 20.97
N LEU A 13 24.61 -26.02 21.48
CA LEU A 13 23.39 -26.24 20.73
C LEU A 13 22.66 -24.92 20.41
N LEU A 14 22.59 -23.98 21.36
CA LEU A 14 22.03 -22.65 21.15
C LEU A 14 22.81 -21.87 20.10
N GLN A 15 24.16 -21.98 20.10
CA GLN A 15 24.96 -21.36 19.03
C GLN A 15 24.68 -21.97 17.65
N LEU A 16 24.60 -23.30 17.54
CA LEU A 16 24.25 -23.98 16.32
C LEU A 16 22.85 -23.57 15.81
N ILE A 17 21.90 -23.39 16.72
CA ILE A 17 20.55 -22.91 16.40
C ILE A 17 20.62 -21.48 15.88
N ALA A 18 21.38 -20.60 16.51
CA ALA A 18 21.55 -19.22 16.09
C ALA A 18 22.19 -19.12 14.70
N ASP A 19 23.24 -19.90 14.44
CA ASP A 19 23.98 -19.89 13.19
C ASP A 19 23.15 -20.45 12.02
N ASN A 20 22.21 -21.37 12.29
CA ASN A 20 21.42 -22.08 11.28
C ASN A 20 19.91 -21.81 11.36
N LYS A 21 19.47 -20.78 12.06
CA LYS A 21 18.06 -20.47 12.30
C LYS A 21 17.23 -20.28 11.02
N TYR A 22 17.86 -19.89 9.92
CA TYR A 22 17.21 -19.67 8.62
C TYR A 22 17.22 -20.92 7.72
N VAL A 23 17.90 -21.99 8.14
CA VAL A 23 17.94 -23.23 7.36
C VAL A 23 16.74 -24.10 7.76
N SER A 24 15.78 -24.24 6.86
CA SER A 24 14.59 -25.07 7.09
C SER A 24 14.99 -26.50 7.42
N HIS A 25 14.43 -27.04 8.51
CA HIS A 25 14.66 -28.42 8.95
C HIS A 25 16.14 -28.78 9.22
N TYR A 26 16.97 -27.81 9.64
CA TYR A 26 18.35 -28.10 9.98
C TYR A 26 18.41 -29.18 11.06
N LYS A 27 19.09 -30.29 10.73
CA LYS A 27 19.25 -31.43 11.63
C LYS A 27 20.42 -31.20 12.59
N LEU A 28 20.13 -31.23 13.86
CA LEU A 28 21.13 -31.13 14.93
C LEU A 28 21.92 -32.43 15.11
N PRO A 29 23.16 -32.39 15.66
CA PRO A 29 23.92 -33.57 16.01
C PRO A 29 23.12 -34.50 16.90
N SER A 30 23.39 -35.79 16.85
CA SER A 30 22.73 -36.76 17.74
C SER A 30 23.25 -36.68 19.18
N GLU A 31 22.45 -37.14 20.14
CA GLU A 31 22.87 -37.24 21.54
C GLU A 31 24.19 -38.00 21.69
N ASN A 32 24.43 -39.06 20.91
CA ASN A 32 25.67 -39.83 20.91
C ASN A 32 26.87 -38.99 20.38
N GLN A 33 26.69 -38.24 19.32
CA GLN A 33 27.74 -37.37 18.79
C GLN A 33 28.13 -36.29 19.78
N LEU A 34 27.17 -35.70 20.52
CA LEU A 34 27.45 -34.71 21.55
C LEU A 34 28.11 -35.36 22.76
N ALA A 35 27.68 -36.55 23.16
CA ALA A 35 28.33 -37.29 24.27
C ALA A 35 29.81 -37.54 23.98
N VAL A 36 30.14 -37.95 22.75
CA VAL A 36 31.54 -38.12 22.31
C VAL A 36 32.27 -36.79 22.28
N LYS A 37 31.71 -35.76 21.63
CA LYS A 37 32.34 -34.44 21.46
C LYS A 37 32.67 -33.76 22.78
N PHE A 38 31.84 -33.89 23.78
CA PHE A 38 31.98 -33.21 25.08
C PHE A 38 32.49 -34.14 26.17
N ASN A 39 32.93 -35.36 25.81
CA ASN A 39 33.38 -36.39 26.78
C ASN A 39 32.39 -36.52 27.96
N SER A 40 31.10 -36.61 27.64
CA SER A 40 29.99 -36.66 28.58
C SER A 40 29.14 -37.93 28.40
N SER A 41 28.20 -38.12 29.33
CA SER A 41 27.23 -39.20 29.16
C SER A 41 26.13 -38.83 28.15
N ARG A 42 25.56 -39.83 27.47
CA ARG A 42 24.37 -39.65 26.62
C ARG A 42 23.21 -39.03 27.41
N ILE A 43 23.09 -39.36 28.70
CA ILE A 43 22.05 -38.83 29.59
C ILE A 43 22.22 -37.30 29.75
N THR A 44 23.45 -36.81 29.87
CA THR A 44 23.77 -35.39 29.96
C THR A 44 23.38 -34.65 28.68
N ALA A 45 23.72 -35.22 27.52
CA ALA A 45 23.30 -34.65 26.22
C ALA A 45 21.78 -34.68 26.05
N LYS A 46 21.12 -35.80 26.44
CA LYS A 46 19.66 -35.92 26.39
C LYS A 46 18.95 -34.84 27.21
N LYS A 47 19.48 -34.52 28.41
CA LYS A 47 18.93 -33.48 29.28
C LYS A 47 18.93 -32.11 28.56
N ALA A 48 20.04 -31.74 27.91
CA ALA A 48 20.12 -30.50 27.13
C ALA A 48 19.10 -30.45 25.98
N TYR A 49 18.91 -31.55 25.28
CA TYR A 49 17.89 -31.65 24.23
C TYR A 49 16.47 -31.54 24.77
N THR A 50 16.16 -32.13 25.93
CA THR A 50 14.84 -32.07 26.54
C THR A 50 14.48 -30.65 26.92
N GLU A 51 15.40 -29.91 27.57
CA GLU A 51 15.17 -28.51 27.89
C GLU A 51 14.96 -27.63 26.64
N LEU A 52 15.83 -27.78 25.63
CA LEU A 52 15.67 -27.00 24.40
C LEU A 52 14.36 -27.34 23.67
N GLN A 53 13.85 -28.53 23.81
CA GLN A 53 12.53 -28.92 23.27
C GLN A 53 11.39 -28.29 24.10
N GLU A 54 11.48 -28.31 25.44
CA GLU A 54 10.52 -27.68 26.35
C GLU A 54 10.51 -26.14 26.15
N GLU A 55 11.66 -25.56 25.96
CA GLU A 55 11.83 -24.14 25.60
C GLU A 55 11.41 -23.84 24.15
N GLY A 56 11.11 -24.91 23.37
CA GLY A 56 10.58 -24.83 21.99
C GLY A 56 11.61 -24.40 20.93
N TYR A 57 12.91 -24.47 21.21
CA TYR A 57 13.97 -24.22 20.22
C TYR A 57 14.11 -25.32 19.20
N ILE A 58 13.72 -26.54 19.55
CA ILE A 58 13.85 -27.71 18.70
C ILE A 58 12.58 -28.58 18.73
N TYR A 59 12.42 -29.41 17.72
CA TYR A 59 11.45 -30.48 17.70
C TYR A 59 12.12 -31.80 17.34
N ARG A 60 11.50 -32.93 17.76
CA ARG A 60 12.02 -34.25 17.52
C ARG A 60 11.10 -35.07 16.63
N ILE A 61 11.69 -35.78 15.70
CA ILE A 61 10.99 -36.76 14.88
C ILE A 61 11.55 -38.14 15.25
N GLN A 62 10.70 -39.04 15.70
CA GLN A 62 11.07 -40.41 16.06
C GLN A 62 11.80 -41.10 14.90
N GLY A 63 12.95 -41.66 15.14
CA GLY A 63 13.78 -42.33 14.15
C GLY A 63 14.53 -41.42 13.18
N LYS A 64 14.24 -40.11 13.11
CA LYS A 64 14.90 -39.17 12.18
C LYS A 64 15.89 -38.22 12.87
N GLY A 65 15.65 -37.85 14.12
CA GLY A 65 16.55 -36.99 14.92
C GLY A 65 15.86 -35.73 15.46
N SER A 66 16.70 -34.79 15.91
CA SER A 66 16.28 -33.48 16.41
C SER A 66 16.56 -32.40 15.36
N PHE A 67 15.65 -31.46 15.22
CA PHE A 67 15.66 -30.41 14.20
C PHE A 67 15.43 -29.06 14.87
N ILE A 68 15.99 -28.01 14.30
CA ILE A 68 15.70 -26.65 14.75
C ILE A 68 14.23 -26.38 14.52
N ASN A 69 13.54 -26.03 15.59
CA ASN A 69 12.22 -25.46 15.48
C ASN A 69 12.40 -24.01 14.99
N GLN A 70 11.92 -23.72 13.80
CA GLN A 70 11.73 -22.32 13.44
C GLN A 70 10.62 -21.77 14.36
N LYS A 71 10.96 -21.51 15.63
CA LYS A 71 10.12 -20.59 16.38
C LYS A 71 9.96 -19.39 15.46
N LYS A 72 8.72 -19.04 15.13
CA LYS A 72 8.42 -17.62 15.01
C LYS A 72 9.18 -17.01 16.17
N GLU A 73 10.23 -16.24 15.88
CA GLU A 73 10.95 -15.52 16.92
C GLU A 73 9.88 -15.05 17.89
N ASP A 74 10.09 -15.25 19.21
CA ASP A 74 9.61 -14.27 20.16
C ASP A 74 10.27 -12.94 19.74
N THR A 75 9.86 -12.46 18.61
CA THR A 75 9.86 -11.07 18.31
C THR A 75 9.12 -10.51 19.52
N LYS A 76 9.83 -9.86 20.46
CA LYS A 76 9.30 -8.65 21.08
C LYS A 76 8.36 -8.12 20.05
N PRO A 77 7.05 -7.95 20.32
CA PRO A 77 6.11 -7.67 19.26
C PRO A 77 6.77 -6.63 18.37
N GLN A 78 7.33 -7.12 17.28
CA GLN A 78 7.91 -6.28 16.26
C GLN A 78 6.64 -5.55 15.87
N LYS A 79 6.51 -4.28 16.26
CA LYS A 79 5.33 -3.48 15.99
C LYS A 79 4.93 -3.90 14.61
N SER A 80 3.84 -4.67 14.51
CA SER A 80 3.40 -5.22 13.24
C SER A 80 3.44 -4.05 12.30
N ALA A 81 4.24 -4.15 11.25
CA ALA A 81 4.46 -3.01 10.37
C ALA A 81 3.07 -2.52 9.96
N ASP A 82 2.69 -1.35 10.42
CA ASP A 82 1.38 -0.81 10.13
C ASP A 82 1.41 -0.27 8.71
N PHE A 83 0.61 -0.88 7.85
CA PHE A 83 0.53 -0.52 6.43
C PHE A 83 -0.65 0.41 6.18
N VAL A 84 -0.41 1.42 5.34
CA VAL A 84 -1.46 2.18 4.68
C VAL A 84 -1.38 1.87 3.19
N CYS A 85 -2.49 1.43 2.62
CA CYS A 85 -2.56 1.10 1.21
C CYS A 85 -2.90 2.34 0.39
N MET A 86 -2.17 2.58 -0.70
CA MET A 86 -2.51 3.58 -1.70
C MET A 86 -2.96 2.87 -2.97
N LEU A 87 -4.20 3.09 -3.36
CA LEU A 87 -4.86 2.50 -4.51
C LEU A 87 -4.85 3.51 -5.66
N LEU A 88 -4.23 3.15 -6.77
CA LEU A 88 -3.96 4.01 -7.91
C LEU A 88 -4.39 3.36 -9.23
N PRO A 89 -4.83 4.14 -10.23
CA PRO A 89 -5.12 3.60 -11.56
C PRO A 89 -3.84 3.25 -12.36
N ASN A 90 -2.78 4.03 -12.19
CA ASN A 90 -1.46 3.85 -12.80
C ASN A 90 -0.42 4.68 -12.05
N ILE A 91 0.84 4.60 -12.46
CA ILE A 91 1.97 5.39 -11.92
C ILE A 91 2.75 6.13 -13.03
N GLU A 92 2.18 6.22 -14.22
CA GLU A 92 2.89 6.72 -15.41
C GLU A 92 3.01 8.25 -15.46
N SER A 93 2.16 8.97 -14.72
CA SER A 93 2.19 10.43 -14.73
C SER A 93 3.07 11.00 -13.61
N ASP A 94 3.81 12.06 -13.90
CA ASP A 94 4.61 12.80 -12.91
C ASP A 94 3.77 13.28 -11.73
N PHE A 95 2.50 13.62 -11.97
CA PHE A 95 1.55 14.00 -10.92
C PHE A 95 1.34 12.85 -9.92
N VAL A 96 1.07 11.65 -10.41
CA VAL A 96 0.86 10.47 -9.54
C VAL A 96 2.16 10.09 -8.84
N ALA A 97 3.30 10.15 -9.53
CA ALA A 97 4.60 9.88 -8.92
C ALA A 97 4.91 10.85 -7.76
N ALA A 98 4.65 12.14 -7.94
CA ALA A 98 4.82 13.14 -6.88
C ALA A 98 3.88 12.89 -5.70
N LEU A 99 2.63 12.51 -5.97
CA LEU A 99 1.65 12.16 -4.95
C LEU A 99 2.10 10.96 -4.11
N VAL A 100 2.56 9.89 -4.78
CA VAL A 100 3.11 8.70 -4.11
C VAL A 100 4.31 9.05 -3.24
N ALA A 101 5.22 9.90 -3.72
CA ALA A 101 6.39 10.33 -2.97
C ALA A 101 6.01 11.15 -1.72
N GLY A 102 5.05 12.05 -1.86
CA GLY A 102 4.54 12.85 -0.74
C GLY A 102 3.90 11.99 0.35
N VAL A 103 3.02 11.08 -0.03
CA VAL A 103 2.37 10.13 0.89
C VAL A 103 3.42 9.27 1.60
N LYS A 104 4.38 8.71 0.86
CA LYS A 104 5.47 7.90 1.42
C LYS A 104 6.23 8.64 2.52
N THR A 105 6.55 9.91 2.29
CA THR A 105 7.30 10.73 3.25
C THR A 105 6.54 10.85 4.57
N VAL A 106 5.28 11.28 4.51
CA VAL A 106 4.43 11.47 5.70
C VAL A 106 4.18 10.15 6.43
N LEU A 107 3.89 9.07 5.71
CA LEU A 107 3.67 7.76 6.32
C LEU A 107 4.90 7.27 7.08
N ARG A 108 6.10 7.40 6.48
CA ARG A 108 7.35 7.00 7.12
C ARG A 108 7.64 7.78 8.40
N GLU A 109 7.41 9.09 8.39
CA GLU A 109 7.59 9.95 9.56
C GLU A 109 6.66 9.58 10.72
N ASN A 110 5.50 8.97 10.40
CA ASN A 110 4.51 8.52 11.37
C ASN A 110 4.60 7.01 11.68
N GLY A 111 5.64 6.32 11.22
CA GLY A 111 5.88 4.91 11.53
C GLY A 111 5.03 3.93 10.73
N TYR A 112 4.43 4.38 9.61
CA TYR A 112 3.67 3.55 8.68
C TYR A 112 4.50 3.17 7.45
N TYR A 113 4.18 2.02 6.87
CA TYR A 113 4.68 1.59 5.58
C TYR A 113 3.63 1.82 4.50
N GLN A 114 4.07 2.26 3.33
CA GLN A 114 3.19 2.43 2.18
C GLN A 114 3.11 1.13 1.39
N LEU A 115 1.90 0.64 1.17
CA LEU A 115 1.58 -0.43 0.22
C LEU A 115 0.98 0.21 -1.04
N LEU A 116 1.57 -0.01 -2.21
CA LEU A 116 1.00 0.47 -3.46
C LEU A 116 0.23 -0.65 -4.14
N LEU A 117 -0.99 -0.33 -4.52
CA LEU A 117 -1.86 -1.17 -5.35
C LEU A 117 -2.21 -0.40 -6.61
N ILE A 118 -1.83 -0.97 -7.74
CA ILE A 118 -2.10 -0.40 -9.05
C ILE A 118 -3.19 -1.22 -9.70
N ASP A 119 -4.33 -0.59 -9.96
CA ASP A 119 -5.45 -1.21 -10.63
C ASP A 119 -5.59 -0.64 -12.04
N ASN A 120 -4.90 -1.26 -12.98
CA ASN A 120 -4.94 -0.90 -14.40
C ASN A 120 -6.26 -1.33 -15.06
N ASP A 121 -6.94 -2.32 -14.49
CA ASP A 121 -8.16 -2.87 -15.01
C ASP A 121 -9.37 -2.46 -14.17
N GLN A 122 -10.47 -2.21 -14.80
CA GLN A 122 -11.75 -1.81 -14.21
C GLN A 122 -12.38 -2.89 -13.30
N ASN A 123 -11.58 -3.83 -12.80
CA ASN A 123 -11.99 -5.08 -12.17
C ASN A 123 -11.83 -5.14 -10.65
N LEU A 124 -11.62 -4.03 -9.94
CA LEU A 124 -11.71 -3.99 -8.47
C LEU A 124 -13.03 -4.60 -7.95
N SER A 125 -14.09 -4.57 -8.77
CA SER A 125 -15.37 -5.17 -8.44
C SER A 125 -15.41 -6.70 -8.54
N GLN A 126 -14.42 -7.34 -9.18
CA GLN A 126 -14.40 -8.80 -9.39
C GLN A 126 -13.47 -9.54 -8.43
N THR A 127 -12.55 -8.84 -7.77
CA THR A 127 -11.64 -9.45 -6.82
C THR A 127 -12.01 -8.97 -5.41
N ASN A 128 -12.03 -9.89 -4.45
CA ASN A 128 -12.17 -9.56 -3.02
C ASN A 128 -10.88 -8.88 -2.49
N LEU A 129 -10.32 -7.97 -3.29
CA LEU A 129 -9.04 -7.30 -3.03
C LEU A 129 -9.12 -6.44 -1.76
N ILE A 130 -10.19 -5.69 -1.64
CA ILE A 130 -10.42 -4.80 -0.49
C ILE A 130 -10.56 -5.62 0.80
N GLY A 131 -11.34 -6.71 0.76
CA GLY A 131 -11.45 -7.63 1.88
C GLY A 131 -10.10 -8.26 2.26
N SER A 132 -9.28 -8.58 1.27
CA SER A 132 -7.93 -9.11 1.48
C SER A 132 -7.01 -8.08 2.15
N LEU A 133 -7.06 -6.81 1.76
CA LEU A 133 -6.30 -5.72 2.40
C LEU A 133 -6.68 -5.55 3.87
N VAL A 134 -7.97 -5.58 4.18
CA VAL A 134 -8.45 -5.52 5.56
C VAL A 134 -7.98 -6.74 6.36
N SER A 135 -8.04 -7.93 5.77
CA SER A 135 -7.55 -9.18 6.39
C SER A 135 -6.03 -9.17 6.63
N LEU A 136 -5.27 -8.49 5.78
CA LEU A 136 -3.83 -8.26 5.97
C LEU A 136 -3.51 -7.23 7.07
N GLY A 137 -4.53 -6.61 7.66
CA GLY A 137 -4.35 -5.66 8.75
C GLY A 137 -3.93 -4.26 8.31
N VAL A 138 -4.22 -3.86 7.05
CA VAL A 138 -4.02 -2.50 6.56
C VAL A 138 -4.78 -1.51 7.44
N LYS A 139 -4.14 -0.43 7.87
CA LYS A 139 -4.70 0.55 8.82
C LYS A 139 -5.55 1.63 8.18
N GLY A 140 -5.38 1.84 6.88
CA GLY A 140 -6.15 2.81 6.11
C GLY A 140 -5.90 2.67 4.63
N ILE A 141 -6.76 3.28 3.83
CA ILE A 141 -6.68 3.25 2.37
C ILE A 141 -6.73 4.67 1.83
N ILE A 142 -5.76 5.04 1.00
CA ILE A 142 -5.75 6.27 0.22
C ILE A 142 -6.15 5.89 -1.20
N VAL A 143 -7.22 6.47 -1.72
CA VAL A 143 -7.78 6.11 -3.03
C VAL A 143 -7.64 7.27 -4.00
N PHE A 144 -6.94 7.04 -5.11
CA PHE A 144 -7.01 7.90 -6.29
C PHE A 144 -7.87 7.18 -7.34
N PRO A 145 -9.16 7.51 -7.48
CA PRO A 145 -10.08 6.73 -8.29
C PRO A 145 -9.86 6.91 -9.79
N ASN A 146 -9.98 5.85 -10.57
CA ASN A 146 -9.77 5.85 -12.01
C ASN A 146 -10.90 6.60 -12.77
N SER A 147 -12.16 6.31 -12.47
CA SER A 147 -13.32 6.97 -13.04
C SER A 147 -14.51 6.96 -12.08
N PHE A 148 -15.49 7.83 -12.33
CA PHE A 148 -16.67 7.98 -11.46
C PHE A 148 -17.59 6.77 -11.41
N ALA A 149 -17.59 5.98 -12.44
CA ALA A 149 -18.67 5.04 -12.65
C ALA A 149 -18.63 3.81 -11.71
N ARG A 150 -17.51 3.52 -11.06
CA ARG A 150 -17.38 2.22 -10.38
C ARG A 150 -16.46 2.28 -9.16
N TYR A 151 -16.91 2.90 -8.09
CA TYR A 151 -16.36 2.54 -6.79
C TYR A 151 -16.80 1.12 -6.47
N SER A 152 -15.85 0.26 -6.10
CA SER A 152 -16.24 -1.08 -5.71
C SER A 152 -17.21 -0.99 -4.52
N LYS A 153 -18.21 -1.87 -4.52
CA LYS A 153 -19.17 -2.00 -3.42
C LYS A 153 -18.45 -2.09 -2.07
N ASP A 154 -17.31 -2.75 -2.04
CA ASP A 154 -16.51 -2.99 -0.84
C ASP A 154 -15.88 -1.71 -0.30
N LEU A 155 -15.37 -0.79 -1.17
CA LEU A 155 -14.90 0.52 -0.72
C LEU A 155 -16.02 1.36 -0.10
N LEU A 156 -17.20 1.32 -0.69
CA LEU A 156 -18.37 2.01 -0.13
C LEU A 156 -18.79 1.43 1.22
N LEU A 157 -18.79 0.10 1.35
CA LEU A 157 -19.08 -0.58 2.61
C LEU A 157 -18.04 -0.26 3.68
N LEU A 158 -16.75 -0.19 3.33
CA LEU A 158 -15.70 0.21 4.28
C LEU A 158 -15.87 1.66 4.73
N ALA A 159 -16.17 2.57 3.80
CA ALA A 159 -16.43 3.96 4.12
C ALA A 159 -17.66 4.09 5.04
N PHE A 160 -18.74 3.37 4.77
CA PHE A 160 -19.92 3.31 5.62
C PHE A 160 -19.61 2.79 7.03
N ASN A 161 -18.74 1.77 7.13
CA ASN A 161 -18.29 1.21 8.40
C ASN A 161 -17.20 2.06 9.09
N LYS A 162 -16.97 3.28 8.63
CA LYS A 162 -15.97 4.22 9.18
C LYS A 162 -14.54 3.70 9.18
N PHE A 163 -14.21 2.78 8.27
CA PHE A 163 -12.82 2.41 8.04
C PHE A 163 -12.05 3.63 7.52
N PRO A 164 -10.79 3.88 7.94
CA PRO A 164 -10.01 5.03 7.50
C PRO A 164 -9.77 5.01 5.98
N ILE A 165 -10.50 5.84 5.25
CA ILE A 165 -10.36 6.02 3.80
C ILE A 165 -10.25 7.50 3.49
N VAL A 166 -9.30 7.85 2.61
CA VAL A 166 -9.12 9.20 2.09
C VAL A 166 -9.12 9.15 0.56
N PHE A 167 -9.98 9.95 -0.05
CA PHE A 167 -9.98 10.14 -1.51
C PHE A 167 -9.05 11.27 -1.92
N VAL A 168 -8.34 11.10 -3.04
CA VAL A 168 -7.42 12.10 -3.58
C VAL A 168 -7.85 12.54 -4.96
N ASP A 169 -7.81 13.85 -5.20
CA ASP A 169 -8.17 14.55 -6.45
C ASP A 169 -9.66 14.46 -6.83
N ARG A 170 -10.27 13.32 -6.59
CA ARG A 170 -11.68 13.05 -6.93
C ARG A 170 -12.42 12.62 -5.68
N THR A 171 -13.62 13.14 -5.50
CA THR A 171 -14.45 12.89 -4.32
C THR A 171 -15.71 12.11 -4.66
N LEU A 172 -16.24 11.39 -3.70
CA LEU A 172 -17.58 10.78 -3.78
C LEU A 172 -18.63 11.84 -3.42
N HIS A 173 -19.44 12.23 -4.40
CA HIS A 173 -20.59 13.06 -4.09
C HIS A 173 -21.58 12.30 -3.20
N ASN A 174 -22.15 12.98 -2.24
CA ASN A 174 -23.16 12.47 -1.31
C ASN A 174 -22.66 11.42 -0.29
N PHE A 175 -21.34 11.26 -0.12
CA PHE A 175 -20.77 10.43 0.94
C PHE A 175 -19.86 11.29 1.83
N ASP A 176 -20.05 11.14 3.13
CA ASP A 176 -19.18 11.77 4.15
C ASP A 176 -17.87 10.97 4.29
N VAL A 177 -16.99 11.18 3.32
CA VAL A 177 -15.67 10.55 3.27
C VAL A 177 -14.60 11.61 3.17
N ALA A 178 -13.54 11.46 3.95
CA ALA A 178 -12.40 12.36 3.90
C ALA A 178 -11.81 12.43 2.48
N SER A 179 -11.51 13.64 2.01
CA SER A 179 -10.92 13.84 0.70
C SER A 179 -9.91 14.99 0.70
N VAL A 180 -8.91 14.88 -0.17
CA VAL A 180 -7.94 15.92 -0.45
C VAL A 180 -7.95 16.18 -1.95
N SER A 181 -8.31 17.38 -2.35
CA SER A 181 -8.32 17.79 -3.76
C SER A 181 -7.95 19.27 -3.90
N SER A 182 -7.49 19.64 -5.09
CA SER A 182 -7.35 21.04 -5.45
C SER A 182 -8.74 21.66 -5.67
N ASP A 183 -8.84 22.96 -5.47
CA ASP A 183 -10.04 23.71 -5.86
C ASP A 183 -10.06 23.89 -7.38
N HIS A 184 -10.53 22.87 -8.07
CA HIS A 184 -10.54 22.82 -9.54
C HIS A 184 -11.42 23.90 -10.16
N LEU A 185 -12.47 24.33 -9.47
CA LEU A 185 -13.32 25.42 -9.94
C LEU A 185 -12.57 26.74 -9.91
N ALA A 186 -11.97 27.05 -8.75
CA ALA A 186 -11.16 28.26 -8.60
C ALA A 186 -9.94 28.26 -9.52
N MET A 187 -9.31 27.11 -9.75
CA MET A 187 -8.20 26.98 -10.70
C MET A 187 -8.63 27.30 -12.13
N GLY A 188 -9.73 26.70 -12.61
CA GLY A 188 -10.27 26.96 -13.93
C GLY A 188 -10.62 28.44 -14.10
N LYS A 189 -11.31 29.02 -13.11
CA LYS A 189 -11.67 30.44 -13.10
C LYS A 189 -10.44 31.35 -13.13
N LYS A 190 -9.44 31.12 -12.29
CA LYS A 190 -8.20 31.93 -12.23
C LYS A 190 -7.41 31.87 -13.53
N ALA A 191 -7.33 30.70 -14.18
CA ALA A 191 -6.63 30.55 -15.43
C ALA A 191 -7.27 31.41 -16.54
N VAL A 192 -8.59 31.37 -16.65
CA VAL A 192 -9.34 32.17 -17.63
C VAL A 192 -9.24 33.67 -17.28
N GLN A 193 -9.40 34.05 -16.02
CA GLN A 193 -9.29 35.45 -15.60
C GLN A 193 -7.92 36.02 -15.93
N HIS A 194 -6.86 35.23 -15.72
CA HIS A 194 -5.51 35.67 -16.10
C HIS A 194 -5.40 35.99 -17.61
N LEU A 195 -6.01 35.19 -18.47
CA LEU A 195 -6.02 35.46 -19.92
C LEU A 195 -6.84 36.69 -20.27
N ILE A 196 -7.99 36.89 -19.60
CA ILE A 196 -8.83 38.08 -19.77
C ILE A 196 -8.05 39.34 -19.38
N ASP A 197 -7.38 39.31 -18.21
CA ASP A 197 -6.57 40.41 -17.71
C ASP A 197 -5.39 40.78 -18.66
N ARG A 198 -4.95 39.79 -19.47
CA ARG A 198 -3.96 39.98 -20.55
C ARG A 198 -4.59 40.48 -21.86
N GLY A 199 -5.89 40.76 -21.91
CA GLY A 199 -6.59 41.30 -23.05
C GLY A 199 -7.06 40.24 -24.07
N CYS A 200 -7.00 38.95 -23.73
CA CYS A 200 -7.51 37.90 -24.60
C CYS A 200 -9.03 37.98 -24.67
N LYS A 201 -9.58 38.07 -25.90
CA LYS A 201 -11.02 38.14 -26.17
C LYS A 201 -11.63 36.82 -26.60
N ASN A 202 -10.80 35.92 -27.13
CA ASN A 202 -11.21 34.58 -27.54
C ASN A 202 -10.34 33.58 -26.78
N ILE A 203 -10.97 32.87 -25.85
CA ILE A 203 -10.28 31.90 -24.99
C ILE A 203 -10.86 30.53 -25.28
N GLY A 204 -10.01 29.60 -25.69
CA GLY A 204 -10.38 28.22 -25.94
C GLY A 204 -10.10 27.34 -24.71
N LEU A 205 -10.84 26.24 -24.62
CA LEU A 205 -10.66 25.20 -23.62
C LEU A 205 -10.47 23.84 -24.30
N ILE A 206 -9.33 23.21 -24.07
CA ILE A 206 -9.09 21.82 -24.46
C ILE A 206 -9.22 20.96 -23.18
N THR A 207 -10.14 20.03 -23.18
CA THR A 207 -10.48 19.26 -21.98
C THR A 207 -11.05 17.89 -22.31
N MET A 208 -11.10 17.01 -21.31
CA MET A 208 -11.89 15.77 -21.38
C MET A 208 -13.38 16.09 -21.20
N PRO A 209 -14.30 15.21 -21.62
CA PRO A 209 -15.74 15.36 -21.36
C PRO A 209 -16.05 15.47 -19.85
N ARG A 210 -17.15 16.11 -19.49
CA ARG A 210 -17.55 16.36 -18.09
C ARG A 210 -17.72 15.09 -17.25
N ASP A 211 -18.12 14.01 -17.87
CA ASP A 211 -18.30 12.70 -17.23
C ASP A 211 -16.99 12.00 -16.88
N HIS A 212 -15.85 12.56 -17.30
CA HIS A 212 -14.51 12.03 -16.97
C HIS A 212 -14.10 12.27 -15.51
N GLY A 213 -14.85 13.07 -14.75
CA GLY A 213 -14.62 13.23 -13.34
C GLY A 213 -14.92 14.63 -12.79
N ASN A 214 -15.08 14.72 -11.46
CA ASN A 214 -15.40 15.98 -10.79
C ASN A 214 -14.34 17.05 -11.01
N SER A 215 -13.07 16.69 -11.01
CA SER A 215 -11.97 17.62 -11.25
C SER A 215 -12.06 18.26 -12.65
N VAL A 216 -12.43 17.47 -13.67
CA VAL A 216 -12.66 17.97 -15.03
C VAL A 216 -13.90 18.85 -15.08
N SER A 217 -15.02 18.34 -14.58
CA SER A 217 -16.30 19.08 -14.55
C SER A 217 -16.16 20.42 -13.84
N SER A 218 -15.47 20.46 -12.70
CA SER A 218 -15.25 21.70 -11.94
C SER A 218 -14.36 22.70 -12.68
N ARG A 219 -13.31 22.25 -13.40
CA ARG A 219 -12.49 23.14 -14.24
C ARG A 219 -13.29 23.75 -15.38
N ILE A 220 -14.16 22.96 -16.03
CA ILE A 220 -15.06 23.46 -17.08
C ILE A 220 -16.01 24.50 -16.49
N SER A 221 -16.59 24.24 -15.32
CA SER A 221 -17.46 25.20 -14.63
C SER A 221 -16.73 26.49 -14.27
N GLY A 222 -15.45 26.39 -13.84
CA GLY A 222 -14.62 27.57 -13.60
C GLY A 222 -14.37 28.39 -14.86
N TYR A 223 -14.13 27.74 -16.01
CA TYR A 223 -14.00 28.39 -17.32
C TYR A 223 -15.30 29.14 -17.70
N GLU A 224 -16.43 28.49 -17.55
CA GLU A 224 -17.75 29.08 -17.86
C GLU A 224 -18.06 30.26 -16.93
N GLN A 225 -17.80 30.11 -15.63
CA GLN A 225 -18.05 31.15 -14.65
C GLN A 225 -17.21 32.40 -14.90
N ALA A 226 -15.92 32.24 -15.24
CA ALA A 226 -15.07 33.38 -15.57
C ALA A 226 -15.56 34.15 -16.81
N HIS A 227 -16.03 33.46 -17.84
CA HIS A 227 -16.63 34.09 -19.02
C HIS A 227 -17.90 34.85 -18.65
N MET A 228 -18.79 34.25 -17.88
CA MET A 228 -20.06 34.85 -17.47
C MET A 228 -19.81 36.15 -16.63
N GLU A 229 -18.91 36.10 -15.68
CA GLU A 229 -18.57 37.24 -14.82
C GLU A 229 -17.94 38.42 -15.59
N ASN A 230 -17.28 38.14 -16.73
CA ASN A 230 -16.70 39.16 -17.60
C ASN A 230 -17.56 39.48 -18.84
N ASN A 231 -18.82 39.04 -18.86
CA ASN A 231 -19.75 39.23 -19.98
C ASN A 231 -19.20 38.75 -21.33
N MET A 232 -18.40 37.68 -21.33
CA MET A 232 -17.82 37.08 -22.51
C MET A 232 -18.69 35.90 -23.01
N LEU A 233 -18.96 35.84 -24.30
CA LEU A 233 -19.72 34.73 -24.88
C LEU A 233 -18.80 33.52 -25.13
N ILE A 234 -19.27 32.37 -24.76
CA ILE A 234 -18.63 31.09 -25.08
C ILE A 234 -19.30 30.55 -26.35
N LYS A 235 -18.54 30.38 -27.42
CA LYS A 235 -18.99 29.68 -28.62
C LYS A 235 -18.71 28.19 -28.48
N SER A 236 -19.52 27.36 -29.12
CA SER A 236 -19.30 25.91 -29.13
C SER A 236 -17.92 25.52 -29.68
N SER A 237 -17.41 26.27 -30.64
CA SER A 237 -16.05 26.12 -31.18
C SER A 237 -14.91 26.47 -30.21
N ASN A 238 -15.22 27.10 -29.09
CA ASN A 238 -14.20 27.41 -28.08
C ASN A 238 -13.86 26.21 -27.18
N ILE A 239 -14.65 25.13 -27.21
CA ILE A 239 -14.40 23.98 -26.35
C ILE A 239 -14.12 22.74 -27.21
N LEU A 240 -12.91 22.20 -27.09
CA LEU A 240 -12.49 20.96 -27.71
C LEU A 240 -12.45 19.84 -26.66
N TYR A 241 -13.32 18.86 -26.82
CA TYR A 241 -13.34 17.68 -25.98
C TYR A 241 -12.44 16.58 -26.54
N LEU A 242 -11.44 16.16 -25.77
CA LEU A 242 -10.56 15.05 -26.12
C LEU A 242 -11.26 13.73 -25.83
N THR A 243 -11.46 12.91 -26.84
CA THR A 243 -11.99 11.54 -26.71
C THR A 243 -10.90 10.52 -27.05
N LYS A 244 -11.04 9.27 -26.56
CA LYS A 244 -10.07 8.18 -26.82
C LYS A 244 -9.95 7.81 -28.30
N GLU A 245 -10.91 8.26 -29.15
CA GLU A 245 -10.99 7.94 -30.55
C GLU A 245 -10.38 9.03 -31.48
N MET A 246 -9.75 10.06 -30.87
CA MET A 246 -9.12 11.12 -31.67
C MET A 246 -7.70 10.72 -32.09
N PRO A 247 -7.43 10.44 -33.36
CA PRO A 247 -6.13 9.91 -33.78
C PRO A 247 -5.09 10.97 -33.78
N ASP A 248 -5.08 12.12 -34.03
CA ASP A 248 -3.94 13.06 -33.98
C ASP A 248 -4.37 14.50 -33.59
N LEU A 249 -3.97 14.91 -32.42
CA LEU A 249 -4.24 16.26 -31.88
C LEU A 249 -3.62 17.38 -32.74
N LYS A 250 -2.57 17.05 -33.53
CA LYS A 250 -1.86 18.03 -34.35
C LYS A 250 -2.66 18.51 -35.56
N GLU A 251 -3.66 17.75 -36.04
CA GLU A 251 -4.46 18.12 -37.17
C GLU A 251 -5.73 18.93 -36.83
N GLN A 252 -6.03 19.11 -35.53
CA GLN A 252 -7.27 19.78 -35.05
C GLN A 252 -7.02 21.09 -34.31
N ILE A 253 -5.79 21.50 -34.15
CA ILE A 253 -5.36 22.79 -33.57
C ILE A 253 -4.78 23.66 -34.65
#